data_85b8cfa7066793288694825546ae9d25
#
_entry.id   85b8cfa7066793288694825546ae9d25
#
_cell.length_a   1.000
_cell.length_b   1.000
_cell.length_c   1.000
_cell.angle_alpha   90.00
_cell.angle_beta   90.00
_cell.angle_gamma   90.00
#
_symmetry.space_group_name_H-M   'P 1'
#
loop_
_entity.id
_entity.type
_entity.pdbx_description
1 polymer ?
#
loop_
_entity_poly.entity_id
_entity_poly.type
_entity_poly.pdbx_seq_one_letter_code
_entity_poly.pdbx_strand_id
1 'polypeptide(L)'
;MIMTKILEKMSLLGLSLLLISAFSISTALPPMLDYYSPTYNASQVELLVSVPSFSVVAMLLLNPFVDKWLNDRQLIMTGLILLSSAGIFPFFVQWYPLVLLSRLVFGMGIGFINAKAISIISQRYQGKERIQMLGIRGSVELIGGASCSLLVGQLLKIHWTLAFLIYGFGFIILAMYLLFVPPMEQIEKKEIQKSKQGLNKKDFAMILGMALLSGFVICINSSISLRVPLFQVDGKTIVGGESALVLSLEQGIGIAAGLGFASLLAHIKNRLLPMALLCLSICLFGIALANNLLTLILSSVGVGFFYSIILTFIFHRLSECIARNLLNKATAYVLLGCNLGSAVSPYVLKLLALVSSSFSWIFLAYAIVSFLLFLGFLLNSRMVKKA
;
A
#
# COMPACT_ATOMS: atom_id res chain seq x y z
N MET A 1 10.18 33.11 6.97
CA MET A 1 10.40 32.05 7.97
C MET A 1 9.19 31.11 8.16
N ILE A 2 7.95 31.59 8.34
CA ILE A 2 6.77 30.69 8.47
C ILE A 2 6.47 29.96 7.15
N MET A 3 6.49 30.67 6.02
CA MET A 3 6.20 30.11 4.70
C MET A 3 7.24 29.03 4.28
N THR A 4 8.51 29.21 4.58
CA THR A 4 9.57 28.21 4.32
C THR A 4 9.36 26.92 5.13
N LYS A 5 8.94 27.02 6.39
CA LYS A 5 8.61 25.85 7.23
C LYS A 5 7.39 25.08 6.72
N ILE A 6 6.36 25.78 6.20
CA ILE A 6 5.18 25.15 5.60
C ILE A 6 5.59 24.38 4.33
N LEU A 7 6.37 25.01 3.44
CA LEU A 7 6.85 24.39 2.21
C LEU A 7 7.77 23.18 2.48
N GLU A 8 8.60 23.26 3.51
CA GLU A 8 9.38 22.09 3.97
C GLU A 8 8.47 20.93 4.38
N LYS A 9 7.46 21.18 5.22
CA LYS A 9 6.49 20.17 5.64
C LYS A 9 5.74 19.58 4.45
N MET A 10 5.26 20.42 3.53
CA MET A 10 4.58 19.96 2.30
C MET A 10 5.50 19.10 1.43
N SER A 11 6.77 19.47 1.29
CA SER A 11 7.74 18.71 0.51
C SER A 11 8.02 17.33 1.12
N LEU A 12 8.12 17.24 2.45
CA LEU A 12 8.32 15.98 3.17
C LEU A 12 7.08 15.07 3.11
N LEU A 13 5.88 15.66 3.21
CA LEU A 13 4.63 14.94 3.07
C LEU A 13 4.41 14.47 1.63
N GLY A 14 4.82 15.29 0.65
CA GLY A 14 4.78 14.97 -0.78
C GLY A 14 5.53 13.68 -1.14
N LEU A 15 6.59 13.32 -0.40
CA LEU A 15 7.29 12.04 -0.58
C LEU A 15 6.35 10.82 -0.46
N SER A 16 5.32 10.94 0.36
CA SER A 16 4.38 9.85 0.60
C SER A 16 3.21 9.81 -0.38
N LEU A 17 2.98 10.90 -1.10
CA LEU A 17 1.85 11.01 -2.05
C LEU A 17 1.91 9.96 -3.16
N LEU A 18 3.13 9.58 -3.61
CA LEU A 18 3.32 8.61 -4.69
C LEU A 18 3.55 7.16 -4.22
N LEU A 19 3.66 6.90 -2.92
CA LEU A 19 4.01 5.57 -2.43
C LEU A 19 2.95 4.50 -2.75
N ILE A 20 1.67 4.85 -2.70
CA ILE A 20 0.54 3.96 -3.05
C ILE A 20 0.25 3.97 -4.56
N SER A 21 0.75 4.96 -5.31
CA SER A 21 0.41 5.14 -6.73
C SER A 21 0.80 3.97 -7.64
N ALA A 22 1.63 3.02 -7.16
CA ALA A 22 2.03 1.85 -7.93
C ALA A 22 0.83 1.05 -8.47
N PHE A 23 -0.25 0.95 -7.69
CA PHE A 23 -1.47 0.25 -8.08
C PHE A 23 -2.51 1.14 -8.79
N SER A 24 -2.33 2.46 -8.83
CA SER A 24 -3.26 3.34 -9.55
C SER A 24 -3.33 3.03 -11.05
N ILE A 25 -2.24 2.46 -11.62
CA ILE A 25 -2.19 2.02 -13.01
C ILE A 25 -3.03 0.75 -13.27
N SER A 26 -3.53 0.06 -12.25
CA SER A 26 -4.34 -1.15 -12.42
C SER A 26 -5.61 -0.91 -13.21
N THR A 27 -6.15 0.31 -13.19
CA THR A 27 -7.29 0.72 -14.02
C THR A 27 -6.99 0.71 -15.52
N ALA A 28 -5.71 0.74 -15.92
CA ALA A 28 -5.26 0.57 -17.29
C ALA A 28 -5.10 -0.91 -17.69
N LEU A 29 -5.35 -1.86 -16.77
CA LEU A 29 -5.14 -3.29 -17.03
C LEU A 29 -5.97 -3.82 -18.21
N PRO A 30 -7.27 -3.50 -18.38
CA PRO A 30 -8.03 -3.98 -19.54
C PRO A 30 -7.41 -3.58 -20.88
N PRO A 31 -7.14 -2.30 -21.19
CA PRO A 31 -6.50 -1.94 -22.45
C PRO A 31 -5.05 -2.43 -22.59
N MET A 32 -4.33 -2.64 -21.48
CA MET A 32 -3.02 -3.29 -21.50
C MET A 32 -3.13 -4.77 -21.88
N LEU A 33 -4.15 -5.48 -21.38
CA LEU A 33 -4.43 -6.86 -21.76
C LEU A 33 -4.74 -6.94 -23.25
N ASP A 34 -5.60 -6.08 -23.77
CA ASP A 34 -5.93 -6.03 -25.20
C ASP A 34 -4.68 -5.79 -26.06
N TYR A 35 -3.81 -4.87 -25.65
CA TYR A 35 -2.59 -4.54 -26.38
C TYR A 35 -1.57 -5.68 -26.39
N TYR A 36 -1.37 -6.36 -25.26
CA TYR A 36 -0.35 -7.41 -25.12
C TYR A 36 -0.85 -8.82 -25.40
N SER A 37 -2.17 -9.07 -25.48
CA SER A 37 -2.79 -10.40 -25.65
C SER A 37 -2.26 -11.22 -26.84
N PRO A 38 -1.82 -10.64 -27.97
CA PRO A 38 -1.29 -11.45 -29.07
C PRO A 38 0.00 -12.20 -28.74
N THR A 39 0.75 -11.74 -27.72
CA THR A 39 2.09 -12.26 -27.44
C THR A 39 2.25 -12.74 -25.98
N TYR A 40 1.49 -12.15 -25.04
CA TYR A 40 1.65 -12.39 -23.61
C TYR A 40 0.34 -12.80 -22.96
N ASN A 41 0.40 -13.69 -21.98
CA ASN A 41 -0.79 -14.12 -21.24
C ASN A 41 -1.20 -13.09 -20.17
N ALA A 42 -2.46 -13.18 -19.71
CA ALA A 42 -3.02 -12.22 -18.73
C ALA A 42 -2.17 -12.11 -17.45
N SER A 43 -1.64 -13.23 -16.92
CA SER A 43 -0.80 -13.22 -15.71
C SER A 43 0.50 -12.43 -15.91
N GLN A 44 1.08 -12.46 -17.12
CA GLN A 44 2.27 -11.68 -17.45
C GLN A 44 1.93 -10.18 -17.49
N VAL A 45 0.79 -9.80 -18.05
CA VAL A 45 0.38 -8.38 -18.07
C VAL A 45 0.08 -7.89 -16.66
N GLU A 46 -0.59 -8.68 -15.82
CA GLU A 46 -0.84 -8.37 -14.41
C GLU A 46 0.48 -8.17 -13.61
N LEU A 47 1.56 -8.86 -13.98
CA LEU A 47 2.87 -8.65 -13.37
C LEU A 47 3.39 -7.23 -13.56
N LEU A 48 3.07 -6.54 -14.65
CA LEU A 48 3.48 -5.15 -14.86
C LEU A 48 2.93 -4.20 -13.78
N VAL A 49 1.81 -4.55 -13.15
CA VAL A 49 1.22 -3.78 -12.05
C VAL A 49 1.82 -4.16 -10.71
N SER A 50 2.08 -5.44 -10.48
CA SER A 50 2.46 -5.96 -9.17
C SER A 50 3.97 -6.12 -8.95
N VAL A 51 4.76 -6.24 -10.02
CA VAL A 51 6.22 -6.41 -9.95
C VAL A 51 6.95 -5.31 -9.19
N PRO A 52 6.52 -4.04 -9.16
CA PRO A 52 7.12 -3.02 -8.30
C PRO A 52 7.19 -3.43 -6.83
N SER A 53 6.17 -4.14 -6.32
CA SER A 53 6.14 -4.57 -4.91
C SER A 53 7.26 -5.54 -4.56
N PHE A 54 7.69 -6.41 -5.49
CA PHE A 54 8.87 -7.27 -5.29
C PHE A 54 10.14 -6.44 -5.16
N SER A 55 10.31 -5.41 -6.01
CA SER A 55 11.45 -4.51 -5.93
C SER A 55 11.45 -3.70 -4.63
N VAL A 56 10.28 -3.26 -4.16
CA VAL A 56 10.15 -2.60 -2.85
C VAL A 56 10.62 -3.53 -1.72
N VAL A 57 10.18 -4.81 -1.71
CA VAL A 57 10.63 -5.80 -0.72
C VAL A 57 12.14 -5.99 -0.78
N ALA A 58 12.70 -6.16 -1.98
CA ALA A 58 14.13 -6.32 -2.17
C ALA A 58 14.90 -5.09 -1.62
N MET A 59 14.43 -3.87 -1.92
CA MET A 59 15.07 -2.65 -1.45
C MET A 59 14.92 -2.46 0.06
N LEU A 60 13.81 -2.84 0.68
CA LEU A 60 13.67 -2.80 2.15
C LEU A 60 14.69 -3.73 2.84
N LEU A 61 14.99 -4.89 2.24
CA LEU A 61 16.00 -5.82 2.75
C LEU A 61 17.44 -5.32 2.50
N LEU A 62 17.68 -4.68 1.36
CA LEU A 62 18.99 -4.16 0.97
C LEU A 62 19.31 -2.80 1.58
N ASN A 63 18.30 -2.06 2.05
CA ASN A 63 18.48 -0.70 2.55
C ASN A 63 19.60 -0.55 3.61
N PRO A 64 19.77 -1.47 4.60
CA PRO A 64 20.86 -1.37 5.57
C PRO A 64 22.28 -1.42 4.94
N PHE A 65 22.40 -2.02 3.74
CA PHE A 65 23.66 -2.06 3.00
C PHE A 65 23.86 -0.78 2.19
N VAL A 66 22.79 -0.29 1.56
CA VAL A 66 22.80 0.94 0.74
C VAL A 66 23.05 2.18 1.63
N ASP A 67 22.53 2.19 2.85
CA ASP A 67 22.73 3.24 3.87
C ASP A 67 24.21 3.46 4.26
N LYS A 68 25.08 2.50 3.96
CA LYS A 68 26.52 2.66 4.17
C LYS A 68 27.19 3.54 3.12
N TRP A 69 26.57 3.65 1.94
CA TRP A 69 27.16 4.24 0.73
C TRP A 69 26.47 5.56 0.35
N LEU A 70 25.17 5.68 0.63
CA LEU A 70 24.37 6.85 0.28
C LEU A 70 23.74 7.49 1.52
N ASN A 71 23.76 8.83 1.53
CA ASN A 71 23.09 9.61 2.56
C ASN A 71 21.57 9.58 2.35
N ASP A 72 20.80 9.82 3.43
CA ASP A 72 19.31 9.85 3.37
C ASP A 72 18.80 10.80 2.27
N ARG A 73 19.43 11.96 2.09
CA ARG A 73 19.09 12.91 1.02
C ARG A 73 19.33 12.32 -0.38
N GLN A 74 20.49 11.70 -0.59
CA GLN A 74 20.84 11.04 -1.86
C GLN A 74 19.88 9.90 -2.18
N LEU A 75 19.51 9.09 -1.17
CA LEU A 75 18.55 8.01 -1.33
C LEU A 75 17.17 8.50 -1.76
N ILE A 76 16.67 9.58 -1.12
CA ILE A 76 15.38 10.18 -1.50
C ILE A 76 15.45 10.75 -2.91
N MET A 77 16.51 11.48 -3.27
CA MET A 77 16.69 12.05 -4.61
C MET A 77 16.75 10.94 -5.66
N THR A 78 17.61 9.94 -5.46
CA THR A 78 17.74 8.79 -6.36
C THR A 78 16.41 8.05 -6.47
N GLY A 79 15.71 7.83 -5.35
CA GLY A 79 14.40 7.20 -5.32
C GLY A 79 13.36 7.95 -6.16
N LEU A 80 13.29 9.29 -6.03
CA LEU A 80 12.36 10.11 -6.82
C LEU A 80 12.72 10.13 -8.31
N ILE A 81 14.01 10.19 -8.65
CA ILE A 81 14.45 10.12 -10.04
C ILE A 81 14.08 8.77 -10.66
N LEU A 82 14.39 7.65 -9.98
CA LEU A 82 14.07 6.31 -10.47
C LEU A 82 12.57 6.10 -10.60
N LEU A 83 11.79 6.52 -9.58
CA LEU A 83 10.33 6.42 -9.59
C LEU A 83 9.74 7.19 -10.76
N SER A 84 10.17 8.45 -10.97
CA SER A 84 9.58 9.29 -11.99
C SER A 84 10.00 8.88 -13.39
N SER A 85 11.29 8.68 -13.64
CA SER A 85 11.81 8.33 -14.97
C SER A 85 11.33 6.95 -15.41
N ALA A 86 11.47 5.93 -14.56
CA ALA A 86 11.01 4.59 -14.88
C ALA A 86 9.47 4.48 -14.87
N GLY A 87 8.80 5.31 -14.06
CA GLY A 87 7.34 5.39 -14.05
C GLY A 87 6.75 5.90 -15.36
N ILE A 88 7.33 6.94 -15.94
CA ILE A 88 6.88 7.52 -17.23
C ILE A 88 7.32 6.67 -18.43
N PHE A 89 8.36 5.88 -18.29
CA PHE A 89 8.99 5.14 -19.41
C PHE A 89 8.00 4.36 -20.29
N PRO A 90 6.96 3.66 -19.77
CA PRO A 90 6.00 2.95 -20.60
C PRO A 90 5.14 3.84 -21.52
N PHE A 91 5.10 5.15 -21.29
CA PHE A 91 4.48 6.09 -22.20
C PHE A 91 5.24 6.18 -23.53
N PHE A 92 6.57 6.11 -23.50
CA PHE A 92 7.42 6.22 -24.69
C PHE A 92 7.67 4.87 -25.36
N VAL A 93 7.81 3.80 -24.58
CA VAL A 93 8.18 2.46 -25.07
C VAL A 93 7.23 1.43 -24.51
N GLN A 94 6.52 0.72 -25.39
CA GLN A 94 5.53 -0.30 -25.04
C GLN A 94 6.05 -1.74 -25.20
N TRP A 95 7.33 -1.96 -25.55
CA TRP A 95 7.91 -3.30 -25.62
C TRP A 95 7.95 -3.95 -24.23
N TYR A 96 7.22 -5.05 -24.08
CA TYR A 96 6.96 -5.68 -22.76
C TYR A 96 8.22 -5.89 -21.89
N PRO A 97 9.38 -6.45 -22.39
CA PRO A 97 10.54 -6.64 -21.53
C PRO A 97 11.12 -5.34 -20.97
N LEU A 98 11.12 -4.27 -21.75
CA LEU A 98 11.57 -2.96 -21.28
C LEU A 98 10.57 -2.31 -20.32
N VAL A 99 9.27 -2.49 -20.56
CA VAL A 99 8.24 -2.06 -19.61
C VAL A 99 8.38 -2.82 -18.30
N LEU A 100 8.58 -4.14 -18.32
CA LEU A 100 8.80 -4.94 -17.13
C LEU A 100 10.04 -4.47 -16.34
N LEU A 101 11.15 -4.22 -17.04
CA LEU A 101 12.36 -3.67 -16.44
C LEU A 101 12.10 -2.30 -15.80
N SER A 102 11.39 -1.41 -16.51
CA SER A 102 11.02 -0.10 -15.97
C SER A 102 10.18 -0.22 -14.70
N ARG A 103 9.27 -1.19 -14.63
CA ARG A 103 8.46 -1.45 -13.44
C ARG A 103 9.30 -1.95 -12.25
N LEU A 104 10.34 -2.75 -12.50
CA LEU A 104 11.31 -3.15 -11.46
C LEU A 104 12.07 -1.93 -10.93
N VAL A 105 12.61 -1.08 -11.84
CA VAL A 105 13.34 0.14 -11.47
C VAL A 105 12.42 1.13 -10.73
N PHE A 106 11.18 1.27 -11.18
CA PHE A 106 10.15 2.08 -10.51
C PHE A 106 9.94 1.62 -9.05
N GLY A 107 9.81 0.30 -8.84
CA GLY A 107 9.67 -0.27 -7.50
C GLY A 107 10.90 -0.05 -6.62
N MET A 108 12.12 -0.08 -7.19
CA MET A 108 13.35 0.28 -6.44
C MET A 108 13.27 1.74 -5.96
N GLY A 109 12.81 2.67 -6.81
CA GLY A 109 12.59 4.06 -6.44
C GLY A 109 11.62 4.21 -5.26
N ILE A 110 10.47 3.52 -5.32
CA ILE A 110 9.52 3.48 -4.19
C ILE A 110 10.17 2.93 -2.92
N GLY A 111 10.94 1.86 -3.04
CA GLY A 111 11.62 1.22 -1.91
C GLY A 111 12.58 2.16 -1.18
N PHE A 112 13.37 2.94 -1.92
CA PHE A 112 14.25 3.96 -1.35
C PHE A 112 13.47 5.05 -0.60
N ILE A 113 12.41 5.56 -1.20
CA ILE A 113 11.59 6.62 -0.58
C ILE A 113 10.88 6.08 0.67
N ASN A 114 10.26 4.90 0.58
CA ASN A 114 9.49 4.30 1.68
C ASN A 114 10.36 4.06 2.91
N ALA A 115 11.59 3.59 2.72
CA ALA A 115 12.55 3.38 3.80
C ALA A 115 12.91 4.68 4.53
N LYS A 116 12.93 5.83 3.82
CA LYS A 116 13.41 7.12 4.35
C LYS A 116 12.31 8.10 4.74
N ALA A 117 11.12 8.01 4.15
CA ALA A 117 10.03 8.95 4.39
C ALA A 117 9.61 9.04 5.88
N ILE A 118 9.60 7.90 6.60
CA ILE A 118 9.32 7.88 8.04
C ILE A 118 10.53 8.36 8.84
N SER A 119 11.72 7.94 8.45
CA SER A 119 12.97 8.27 9.15
C SER A 119 13.23 9.75 9.15
N ILE A 120 13.13 10.43 8.00
CA ILE A 120 13.41 11.86 7.87
C ILE A 120 12.45 12.73 8.69
N ILE A 121 11.16 12.37 8.74
CA ILE A 121 10.18 13.03 9.60
C ILE A 121 10.56 12.84 11.07
N SER A 122 10.95 11.62 11.44
CA SER A 122 11.30 11.29 12.81
C SER A 122 12.59 11.94 13.31
N GLN A 123 13.51 12.27 12.40
CA GLN A 123 14.75 12.96 12.71
C GLN A 123 14.56 14.48 12.83
N ARG A 124 13.64 15.07 12.02
CA ARG A 124 13.44 16.52 11.96
C ARG A 124 12.47 17.06 12.99
N TYR A 125 11.46 16.25 13.37
CA TYR A 125 10.39 16.67 14.26
C TYR A 125 10.41 15.87 15.57
N GLN A 126 10.01 16.50 16.68
CA GLN A 126 9.98 15.89 18.00
C GLN A 126 8.61 16.04 18.67
N GLY A 127 8.35 15.23 19.70
CA GLY A 127 7.14 15.34 20.53
C GLY A 127 5.83 15.26 19.73
N LYS A 128 4.92 16.19 20.02
CA LYS A 128 3.57 16.26 19.37
C LYS A 128 3.67 16.52 17.86
N GLU A 129 4.60 17.35 17.43
CA GLU A 129 4.76 17.69 16.02
C GLU A 129 5.16 16.48 15.17
N ARG A 130 6.04 15.62 15.67
CA ARG A 130 6.40 14.34 15.03
C ARG A 130 5.18 13.45 14.86
N ILE A 131 4.36 13.30 15.91
CA ILE A 131 3.16 12.46 15.87
C ILE A 131 2.17 13.00 14.83
N GLN A 132 1.96 14.32 14.79
CA GLN A 132 1.10 14.96 13.81
C GLN A 132 1.60 14.75 12.37
N MET A 133 2.89 14.97 12.12
CA MET A 133 3.49 14.79 10.79
C MET A 133 3.38 13.35 10.30
N LEU A 134 3.59 12.36 11.17
CA LEU A 134 3.42 10.94 10.81
C LEU A 134 1.96 10.57 10.55
N GLY A 135 1.03 11.15 11.31
CA GLY A 135 -0.42 10.97 11.07
C GLY A 135 -0.87 11.57 9.74
N ILE A 136 -0.49 12.84 9.48
CA ILE A 136 -0.79 13.52 8.22
C ILE A 136 -0.16 12.79 7.03
N ARG A 137 1.07 12.26 7.20
CA ARG A 137 1.73 11.43 6.17
C ARG A 137 0.85 10.29 5.69
N GLY A 138 0.26 9.52 6.61
CA GLY A 138 -0.63 8.42 6.25
C GLY A 138 -1.87 8.89 5.47
N SER A 139 -2.47 10.02 5.87
CA SER A 139 -3.60 10.61 5.15
C SER A 139 -3.20 11.08 3.75
N VAL A 140 -2.03 11.71 3.60
CA VAL A 140 -1.50 12.17 2.31
C VAL A 140 -1.22 10.98 1.37
N GLU A 141 -0.75 9.87 1.90
CA GLU A 141 -0.53 8.62 1.15
C GLU A 141 -1.85 8.08 0.56
N LEU A 142 -2.94 8.05 1.34
CA LEU A 142 -4.27 7.64 0.87
C LEU A 142 -4.87 8.64 -0.14
N ILE A 143 -4.75 9.95 0.13
CA ILE A 143 -5.18 11.01 -0.80
C ILE A 143 -4.43 10.88 -2.12
N GLY A 144 -3.13 10.65 -2.05
CA GLY A 144 -2.28 10.44 -3.23
C GLY A 144 -2.75 9.28 -4.08
N GLY A 145 -2.99 8.12 -3.46
CA GLY A 145 -3.49 6.93 -4.15
C GLY A 145 -4.85 7.17 -4.80
N ALA A 146 -5.82 7.74 -4.06
CA ALA A 146 -7.14 8.04 -4.58
C ALA A 146 -7.10 9.05 -5.74
N SER A 147 -6.33 10.14 -5.59
CA SER A 147 -6.18 11.17 -6.62
C SER A 147 -5.49 10.63 -7.87
N CYS A 148 -4.43 9.82 -7.71
CA CYS A 148 -3.74 9.19 -8.83
C CYS A 148 -4.68 8.23 -9.59
N SER A 149 -5.49 7.45 -8.88
CA SER A 149 -6.47 6.54 -9.52
C SER A 149 -7.51 7.31 -10.33
N LEU A 150 -8.04 8.42 -9.80
CA LEU A 150 -8.98 9.29 -10.55
C LEU A 150 -8.32 9.91 -11.79
N LEU A 151 -7.10 10.43 -11.66
CA LEU A 151 -6.36 11.02 -12.78
C LEU A 151 -6.08 9.98 -13.86
N VAL A 152 -5.65 8.76 -13.48
CA VAL A 152 -5.47 7.65 -14.43
C VAL A 152 -6.79 7.38 -15.16
N GLY A 153 -7.92 7.28 -14.45
CA GLY A 153 -9.23 7.06 -15.05
C GLY A 153 -9.63 8.11 -16.10
N GLN A 154 -9.24 9.39 -15.92
CA GLN A 154 -9.46 10.42 -16.92
C GLN A 154 -8.50 10.29 -18.13
N LEU A 155 -7.22 10.01 -17.88
CA LEU A 155 -6.22 9.82 -18.94
C LEU A 155 -6.52 8.61 -19.83
N LEU A 156 -7.11 7.55 -19.27
CA LEU A 156 -7.54 6.36 -20.01
C LEU A 156 -8.61 6.64 -21.08
N LYS A 157 -9.39 7.73 -20.95
CA LYS A 157 -10.36 8.14 -21.99
C LYS A 157 -9.69 8.56 -23.28
N ILE A 158 -8.41 8.93 -23.22
CA ILE A 158 -7.64 9.38 -24.39
C ILE A 158 -6.79 8.21 -24.92
N HIS A 159 -5.86 7.71 -24.09
CA HIS A 159 -5.00 6.56 -24.43
C HIS A 159 -4.43 5.93 -23.17
N TRP A 160 -4.30 4.60 -23.12
CA TRP A 160 -3.86 3.88 -21.92
C TRP A 160 -2.42 4.23 -21.48
N THR A 161 -1.54 4.54 -22.43
CA THR A 161 -0.14 4.91 -22.12
C THR A 161 -0.04 6.24 -21.37
N LEU A 162 -0.99 7.15 -21.56
CA LEU A 162 -1.04 8.43 -20.84
C LEU A 162 -1.17 8.25 -19.32
N ALA A 163 -1.76 7.13 -18.88
CA ALA A 163 -1.86 6.80 -17.47
C ALA A 163 -0.49 6.81 -16.75
N PHE A 164 0.59 6.50 -17.45
CA PHE A 164 1.94 6.49 -16.87
C PHE A 164 2.52 7.89 -16.63
N LEU A 165 1.96 8.94 -17.23
CA LEU A 165 2.42 10.31 -17.02
C LEU A 165 2.18 10.82 -15.61
N ILE A 166 1.28 10.20 -14.82
CA ILE A 166 1.06 10.55 -13.41
C ILE A 166 2.35 10.48 -12.59
N TYR A 167 3.27 9.59 -12.94
CA TYR A 167 4.53 9.45 -12.23
C TYR A 167 5.49 10.63 -12.44
N GLY A 168 5.19 11.51 -13.42
CA GLY A 168 5.87 12.79 -13.62
C GLY A 168 5.73 13.74 -12.44
N PHE A 169 4.68 13.62 -11.63
CA PHE A 169 4.56 14.36 -10.38
C PHE A 169 5.74 14.15 -9.44
N GLY A 170 6.46 13.02 -9.52
CA GLY A 170 7.64 12.77 -8.73
C GLY A 170 8.78 13.77 -9.02
N PHE A 171 8.90 14.30 -10.25
CA PHE A 171 9.85 15.36 -10.54
C PHE A 171 9.47 16.68 -9.87
N ILE A 172 8.17 16.98 -9.75
CA ILE A 172 7.70 18.17 -9.01
C ILE A 172 8.03 18.00 -7.53
N ILE A 173 7.79 16.82 -6.95
CA ILE A 173 8.14 16.52 -5.57
C ILE A 173 9.66 16.60 -5.36
N LEU A 174 10.46 16.12 -6.32
CA LEU A 174 11.91 16.22 -6.28
C LEU A 174 12.36 17.69 -6.27
N ALA A 175 11.79 18.53 -7.13
CA ALA A 175 12.09 19.96 -7.16
C ALA A 175 11.72 20.63 -5.82
N MET A 176 10.54 20.35 -5.28
CA MET A 176 10.11 20.86 -3.97
C MET A 176 11.07 20.37 -2.85
N TYR A 177 11.46 19.10 -2.87
CA TYR A 177 12.38 18.54 -1.88
C TYR A 177 13.75 19.22 -1.93
N LEU A 178 14.30 19.45 -3.13
CA LEU A 178 15.59 20.11 -3.32
C LEU A 178 15.58 21.58 -2.88
N LEU A 179 14.49 22.29 -3.18
CA LEU A 179 14.36 23.74 -2.90
C LEU A 179 14.03 24.04 -1.45
N PHE A 180 13.19 23.23 -0.81
CA PHE A 180 12.62 23.59 0.49
C PHE A 180 13.11 22.72 1.66
N VAL A 181 13.75 21.56 1.38
CA VAL A 181 14.27 20.70 2.44
C VAL A 181 15.78 20.91 2.55
N PRO A 182 16.27 21.68 3.55
CA PRO A 182 17.69 21.92 3.71
C PRO A 182 18.43 20.59 4.02
N PRO A 183 19.70 20.46 3.60
CA PRO A 183 20.50 19.31 4.01
C PRO A 183 20.56 19.27 5.54
N MET A 184 20.39 18.10 6.11
CA MET A 184 20.71 17.91 7.53
C MET A 184 22.23 17.88 7.62
N GLU A 185 22.81 18.77 8.43
CA GLU A 185 24.17 18.56 8.94
C GLU A 185 24.20 17.16 9.54
N GLN A 186 25.21 16.38 9.21
CA GLN A 186 25.41 15.07 9.79
C GLN A 186 25.58 15.28 11.30
N ILE A 187 24.47 15.32 12.03
CA ILE A 187 24.48 15.01 13.43
C ILE A 187 25.08 13.61 13.42
N GLU A 188 26.33 13.51 13.87
CA GLU A 188 27.04 12.26 14.10
C GLU A 188 25.97 11.24 14.48
N LYS A 189 25.88 10.14 13.72
CA LYS A 189 25.01 9.02 14.05
C LYS A 189 25.42 8.64 15.47
N LYS A 190 24.87 9.38 16.47
CA LYS A 190 24.94 8.95 17.85
C LYS A 190 24.46 7.53 17.75
N GLU A 191 25.37 6.62 17.97
CA GLU A 191 25.17 5.21 18.04
C GLU A 191 23.78 5.00 18.64
N ILE A 192 22.80 4.73 17.75
CA ILE A 192 21.62 4.01 18.19
C ILE A 192 22.27 2.78 18.74
N GLN A 193 22.48 2.80 20.07
CA GLN A 193 23.02 1.65 20.80
C GLN A 193 22.29 0.48 20.19
N LYS A 194 23.05 -0.33 19.43
CA LYS A 194 22.60 -1.62 18.98
C LYS A 194 22.27 -2.34 20.27
N SER A 195 21.04 -2.18 20.73
CA SER A 195 20.57 -2.96 21.85
C SER A 195 20.74 -4.40 21.37
N LYS A 196 21.71 -5.10 21.95
CA LYS A 196 21.98 -6.51 21.74
C LYS A 196 20.79 -7.38 22.22
N GLN A 197 19.73 -6.75 22.72
CA GLN A 197 18.51 -7.44 23.09
C GLN A 197 17.84 -7.96 21.82
N GLY A 198 17.94 -9.28 21.62
CA GLY A 198 17.17 -10.01 20.64
C GLY A 198 15.68 -9.96 20.98
N LEU A 199 14.83 -10.06 19.98
CA LEU A 199 13.40 -10.27 20.17
C LEU A 199 13.19 -11.58 20.94
N ASN A 200 12.39 -11.52 22.00
CA ASN A 200 11.96 -12.72 22.71
C ASN A 200 11.10 -13.58 21.75
N LYS A 201 11.12 -14.89 21.91
CA LYS A 201 10.35 -15.83 21.04
C LYS A 201 8.87 -15.48 20.98
N LYS A 202 8.28 -15.02 22.10
CA LYS A 202 6.86 -14.59 22.17
C LYS A 202 6.61 -13.33 21.34
N ASP A 203 7.49 -12.33 21.46
CA ASP A 203 7.39 -11.07 20.72
C ASP A 203 7.57 -11.32 19.22
N PHE A 204 8.52 -12.18 18.84
CA PHE A 204 8.73 -12.56 17.45
C PHE A 204 7.51 -13.29 16.86
N ALA A 205 6.92 -14.24 17.57
CA ALA A 205 5.71 -14.94 17.12
C ALA A 205 4.52 -13.97 16.94
N MET A 206 4.36 -13.01 17.86
CA MET A 206 3.33 -11.98 17.76
C MET A 206 3.56 -11.08 16.53
N ILE A 207 4.80 -10.59 16.32
CA ILE A 207 5.16 -9.75 15.18
C ILE A 207 4.93 -10.52 13.87
N LEU A 208 5.32 -11.79 13.83
CA LEU A 208 5.10 -12.65 12.65
C LEU A 208 3.61 -12.81 12.35
N GLY A 209 2.78 -13.06 13.37
CA GLY A 209 1.32 -13.13 13.23
C GLY A 209 0.72 -11.82 12.69
N MET A 210 1.19 -10.66 13.20
CA MET A 210 0.78 -9.35 12.71
C MET A 210 1.25 -9.10 11.27
N ALA A 211 2.47 -9.51 10.92
CA ALA A 211 3.01 -9.40 9.57
C ALA A 211 2.23 -10.27 8.57
N LEU A 212 1.86 -11.50 8.95
CA LEU A 212 1.05 -12.39 8.13
C LEU A 212 -0.38 -11.84 7.94
N LEU A 213 -1.00 -11.34 9.01
CA LEU A 213 -2.33 -10.75 8.94
C LEU A 213 -2.33 -9.49 8.07
N SER A 214 -1.36 -8.60 8.24
CA SER A 214 -1.23 -7.41 7.40
C SER A 214 -0.96 -7.77 5.94
N GLY A 215 -0.10 -8.75 5.69
CA GLY A 215 0.15 -9.27 4.35
C GLY A 215 -1.09 -9.84 3.68
N PHE A 216 -1.90 -10.61 4.43
CA PHE A 216 -3.17 -11.13 3.94
C PHE A 216 -4.16 -10.03 3.56
N VAL A 217 -4.33 -9.02 4.43
CA VAL A 217 -5.26 -7.92 4.19
C VAL A 217 -4.79 -7.03 3.02
N ILE A 218 -3.48 -6.79 2.89
CA ILE A 218 -2.90 -6.11 1.73
C ILE A 218 -3.04 -6.95 0.45
N CYS A 219 -2.90 -8.28 0.54
CA CYS A 219 -3.11 -9.16 -0.62
C CYS A 219 -4.55 -9.05 -1.15
N ILE A 220 -5.55 -8.97 -0.26
CA ILE A 220 -6.95 -8.72 -0.64
C ILE A 220 -7.06 -7.37 -1.37
N ASN A 221 -6.54 -6.30 -0.78
CA ASN A 221 -6.61 -4.96 -1.36
C ASN A 221 -5.95 -4.89 -2.75
N SER A 222 -4.77 -5.50 -2.90
CA SER A 222 -4.08 -5.59 -4.20
C SER A 222 -4.86 -6.44 -5.20
N SER A 223 -5.54 -7.51 -4.75
CA SER A 223 -6.39 -8.34 -5.59
C SER A 223 -7.62 -7.59 -6.08
N ILE A 224 -8.22 -6.73 -5.25
CA ILE A 224 -9.30 -5.81 -5.67
C ILE A 224 -8.79 -4.88 -6.76
N SER A 225 -7.63 -4.25 -6.54
CA SER A 225 -7.02 -3.34 -7.53
C SER A 225 -6.76 -4.02 -8.88
N LEU A 226 -6.44 -5.33 -8.90
CA LEU A 226 -6.21 -6.10 -10.13
C LEU A 226 -7.50 -6.62 -10.77
N ARG A 227 -8.55 -6.90 -10.00
CA ARG A 227 -9.78 -7.56 -10.48
C ARG A 227 -10.93 -6.59 -10.76
N VAL A 228 -11.05 -5.50 -10.00
CA VAL A 228 -12.11 -4.50 -10.23
C VAL A 228 -12.08 -3.94 -11.65
N PRO A 229 -10.94 -3.59 -12.27
CA PRO A 229 -10.92 -3.13 -13.66
C PRO A 229 -11.39 -4.18 -14.68
N LEU A 230 -11.44 -5.46 -14.30
CA LEU A 230 -11.90 -6.58 -15.14
C LEU A 230 -13.35 -6.99 -14.85
N PHE A 231 -14.03 -6.27 -13.94
CA PHE A 231 -15.41 -6.55 -13.60
C PHE A 231 -16.33 -6.32 -14.80
N GLN A 232 -17.33 -7.18 -14.96
CA GLN A 232 -18.27 -7.12 -16.08
C GLN A 232 -19.70 -6.89 -15.58
N VAL A 233 -20.39 -6.00 -16.27
CA VAL A 233 -21.84 -5.77 -16.13
C VAL A 233 -22.47 -6.11 -17.46
N ASP A 234 -23.46 -7.00 -17.47
CA ASP A 234 -24.14 -7.48 -18.67
C ASP A 234 -23.19 -7.96 -19.79
N GLY A 235 -22.11 -8.66 -19.38
CA GLY A 235 -21.11 -9.20 -20.30
C GLY A 235 -20.11 -8.17 -20.88
N LYS A 236 -20.18 -6.91 -20.44
CA LYS A 236 -19.23 -5.83 -20.83
C LYS A 236 -18.36 -5.44 -19.66
N THR A 237 -17.06 -5.33 -19.91
CA THR A 237 -16.11 -4.83 -18.90
C THR A 237 -16.41 -3.36 -18.59
N ILE A 238 -16.40 -3.00 -17.30
CA ILE A 238 -16.63 -1.61 -16.86
C ILE A 238 -15.57 -0.68 -17.47
N VAL A 239 -15.97 0.55 -17.74
CA VAL A 239 -15.09 1.56 -18.32
C VAL A 239 -13.98 1.93 -17.32
N GLY A 240 -12.78 2.27 -17.81
CA GLY A 240 -11.65 2.64 -16.98
C GLY A 240 -11.94 3.78 -15.99
N GLY A 241 -12.83 4.72 -16.32
CA GLY A 241 -13.29 5.76 -15.40
C GLY A 241 -14.14 5.23 -14.25
N GLU A 242 -14.95 4.20 -14.47
CA GLU A 242 -15.78 3.56 -13.43
C GLU A 242 -14.91 2.76 -12.46
N SER A 243 -13.96 1.97 -12.98
CA SER A 243 -13.01 1.24 -12.14
C SER A 243 -12.12 2.18 -11.34
N ALA A 244 -11.69 3.30 -11.93
CA ALA A 244 -10.93 4.35 -11.24
C ALA A 244 -11.75 4.97 -10.10
N LEU A 245 -13.05 5.20 -10.30
CA LEU A 245 -13.95 5.71 -9.27
C LEU A 245 -14.06 4.72 -8.10
N VAL A 246 -14.29 3.42 -8.38
CA VAL A 246 -14.38 2.37 -7.35
C VAL A 246 -13.11 2.35 -6.51
N LEU A 247 -11.93 2.26 -7.15
CA LEU A 247 -10.64 2.18 -6.45
C LEU A 247 -10.30 3.48 -5.69
N SER A 248 -10.70 4.63 -6.21
CA SER A 248 -10.49 5.91 -5.53
C SER A 248 -11.36 6.04 -4.29
N LEU A 249 -12.61 5.63 -4.35
CA LEU A 249 -13.52 5.62 -3.20
C LEU A 249 -13.06 4.61 -2.14
N GLU A 250 -12.61 3.42 -2.56
CA GLU A 250 -12.04 2.41 -1.69
C GLU A 250 -10.83 2.95 -0.90
N GLN A 251 -9.91 3.63 -1.57
CA GLN A 251 -8.74 4.23 -0.92
C GLN A 251 -9.12 5.45 -0.08
N GLY A 252 -9.98 6.33 -0.60
CA GLY A 252 -10.39 7.56 0.05
C GLY A 252 -11.12 7.33 1.37
N ILE A 253 -11.93 6.28 1.48
CA ILE A 253 -12.63 5.93 2.73
C ILE A 253 -11.67 5.56 3.87
N GLY A 254 -10.46 5.14 3.54
CA GLY A 254 -9.43 4.85 4.53
C GLY A 254 -9.07 6.05 5.40
N ILE A 255 -9.24 7.28 4.89
CA ILE A 255 -9.06 8.51 5.67
C ILE A 255 -10.11 8.60 6.77
N ALA A 256 -11.38 8.36 6.43
CA ALA A 256 -12.47 8.36 7.41
C ALA A 256 -12.27 7.22 8.45
N ALA A 257 -11.80 6.06 8.01
CA ALA A 257 -11.44 4.95 8.89
C ALA A 257 -10.34 5.37 9.89
N GLY A 258 -9.29 6.03 9.42
CA GLY A 258 -8.20 6.53 10.27
C GLY A 258 -8.67 7.56 11.29
N LEU A 259 -9.51 8.52 10.89
CA LEU A 259 -10.09 9.53 11.78
C LEU A 259 -11.03 8.90 12.83
N GLY A 260 -11.82 7.91 12.42
CA GLY A 260 -12.77 7.20 13.29
C GLY A 260 -12.12 6.14 14.19
N PHE A 261 -10.88 5.73 13.93
CA PHE A 261 -10.22 4.61 14.61
C PHE A 261 -10.18 4.76 16.13
N ALA A 262 -9.77 5.92 16.63
CA ALA A 262 -9.67 6.15 18.09
C ALA A 262 -11.03 6.02 18.78
N SER A 263 -12.10 6.53 18.18
CA SER A 263 -13.47 6.42 18.69
C SER A 263 -13.95 4.96 18.67
N LEU A 264 -13.74 4.24 17.57
CA LEU A 264 -14.08 2.83 17.46
C LEU A 264 -13.31 1.98 18.46
N LEU A 265 -12.02 2.24 18.65
CA LEU A 265 -11.19 1.54 19.63
C LEU A 265 -11.68 1.78 21.06
N ALA A 266 -12.06 3.01 21.41
CA ALA A 266 -12.58 3.35 22.72
C ALA A 266 -13.89 2.61 23.06
N HIS A 267 -14.79 2.44 22.07
CA HIS A 267 -16.08 1.78 22.26
C HIS A 267 -15.99 0.25 22.18
N ILE A 268 -15.26 -0.29 21.21
CA ILE A 268 -15.23 -1.73 20.89
C ILE A 268 -14.06 -2.44 21.58
N LYS A 269 -12.97 -1.72 21.91
CA LYS A 269 -11.79 -2.24 22.62
C LYS A 269 -11.21 -3.50 21.94
N ASN A 270 -10.96 -4.54 22.71
CA ASN A 270 -10.33 -5.80 22.26
C ASN A 270 -11.16 -6.57 21.22
N ARG A 271 -12.42 -6.22 20.97
CA ARG A 271 -13.27 -6.86 19.95
C ARG A 271 -13.17 -6.16 18.58
N LEU A 272 -12.43 -5.04 18.49
CA LEU A 272 -12.36 -4.26 17.26
C LEU A 272 -11.78 -5.08 16.08
N LEU A 273 -10.68 -5.81 16.30
CA LEU A 273 -10.07 -6.64 15.27
C LEU A 273 -10.99 -7.76 14.77
N PRO A 274 -11.56 -8.62 15.64
CA PRO A 274 -12.49 -9.64 15.15
C PRO A 274 -13.71 -9.04 14.47
N MET A 275 -14.30 -7.96 14.98
CA MET A 275 -15.44 -7.32 14.31
C MET A 275 -15.07 -6.74 12.94
N ALA A 276 -13.90 -6.11 12.82
CA ALA A 276 -13.42 -5.60 11.55
C ALA A 276 -13.19 -6.73 10.52
N LEU A 277 -12.67 -7.90 10.95
CA LEU A 277 -12.52 -9.09 10.09
C LEU A 277 -13.87 -9.67 9.65
N LEU A 278 -14.87 -9.69 10.54
CA LEU A 278 -16.22 -10.11 10.19
C LEU A 278 -16.84 -9.18 9.14
N CYS A 279 -16.78 -7.87 9.38
CA CYS A 279 -17.31 -6.88 8.45
C CYS A 279 -16.54 -6.91 7.10
N LEU A 280 -15.22 -7.10 7.13
CA LEU A 280 -14.41 -7.30 5.92
C LEU A 280 -14.90 -8.52 5.14
N SER A 281 -15.18 -9.65 5.82
CA SER A 281 -15.73 -10.86 5.20
C SER A 281 -17.09 -10.60 4.55
N ILE A 282 -17.99 -9.87 5.22
CA ILE A 282 -19.30 -9.50 4.67
C ILE A 282 -19.15 -8.62 3.42
N CYS A 283 -18.25 -7.62 3.44
CA CYS A 283 -18.00 -6.76 2.30
C CYS A 283 -17.40 -7.55 1.12
N LEU A 284 -16.47 -8.47 1.37
CA LEU A 284 -15.90 -9.35 0.33
C LEU A 284 -16.95 -10.28 -0.26
N PHE A 285 -17.86 -10.80 0.56
CA PHE A 285 -19.02 -11.55 0.08
C PHE A 285 -19.95 -10.68 -0.79
N GLY A 286 -20.13 -9.41 -0.41
CA GLY A 286 -20.84 -8.42 -1.21
C GLY A 286 -20.19 -8.19 -2.58
N ILE A 287 -18.84 -8.13 -2.67
CA ILE A 287 -18.13 -8.06 -3.96
C ILE A 287 -18.38 -9.34 -4.77
N ALA A 288 -18.32 -10.52 -4.13
CA ALA A 288 -18.55 -11.79 -4.80
C ALA A 288 -19.96 -11.91 -5.44
N LEU A 289 -20.95 -11.26 -4.83
CA LEU A 289 -22.34 -11.23 -5.31
C LEU A 289 -22.66 -9.99 -6.15
N ALA A 290 -21.68 -9.10 -6.41
CA ALA A 290 -21.94 -7.89 -7.17
C ALA A 290 -22.32 -8.19 -8.62
N ASN A 291 -23.48 -7.68 -9.04
CA ASN A 291 -24.00 -7.81 -10.39
C ASN A 291 -24.10 -6.44 -11.11
N ASN A 292 -23.87 -5.36 -10.39
CA ASN A 292 -23.90 -4.00 -10.90
C ASN A 292 -22.85 -3.11 -10.24
N LEU A 293 -22.60 -1.96 -10.84
CA LEU A 293 -21.58 -1.02 -10.37
C LEU A 293 -21.84 -0.49 -8.95
N LEU A 294 -23.10 -0.27 -8.58
CA LEU A 294 -23.44 0.27 -7.26
C LEU A 294 -23.11 -0.71 -6.14
N THR A 295 -23.46 -1.99 -6.29
CA THR A 295 -23.13 -3.04 -5.31
C THR A 295 -21.62 -3.24 -5.21
N LEU A 296 -20.90 -3.16 -6.35
CA LEU A 296 -19.45 -3.21 -6.37
C LEU A 296 -18.84 -2.03 -5.60
N ILE A 297 -19.30 -0.78 -5.83
CA ILE A 297 -18.83 0.41 -5.12
C ILE A 297 -19.06 0.28 -3.61
N LEU A 298 -20.29 -0.01 -3.18
CA LEU A 298 -20.63 -0.08 -1.76
C LEU A 298 -19.81 -1.14 -1.03
N SER A 299 -19.66 -2.31 -1.64
CA SER A 299 -18.87 -3.40 -1.06
C SER A 299 -17.38 -3.08 -1.04
N SER A 300 -16.81 -2.50 -2.10
CA SER A 300 -15.39 -2.10 -2.17
C SER A 300 -15.07 -0.99 -1.17
N VAL A 301 -15.93 0.00 -1.03
CA VAL A 301 -15.81 1.06 0.00
C VAL A 301 -15.81 0.45 1.40
N GLY A 302 -16.70 -0.52 1.66
CA GLY A 302 -16.70 -1.27 2.91
C GLY A 302 -15.38 -2.00 3.16
N VAL A 303 -14.83 -2.67 2.14
CA VAL A 303 -13.50 -3.32 2.23
C VAL A 303 -12.43 -2.29 2.56
N GLY A 304 -12.36 -1.15 1.85
CA GLY A 304 -11.39 -0.09 2.10
C GLY A 304 -11.46 0.46 3.52
N PHE A 305 -12.67 0.61 4.09
CA PHE A 305 -12.85 1.05 5.46
C PHE A 305 -12.29 0.03 6.47
N PHE A 306 -12.73 -1.22 6.40
CA PHE A 306 -12.33 -2.25 7.36
C PHE A 306 -10.88 -2.69 7.18
N TYR A 307 -10.36 -2.71 5.97
CA TYR A 307 -8.94 -2.88 5.65
C TYR A 307 -8.09 -1.84 6.41
N SER A 308 -8.45 -0.56 6.32
CA SER A 308 -7.73 0.53 6.99
C SER A 308 -7.81 0.42 8.51
N ILE A 309 -8.98 0.04 9.08
CA ILE A 309 -9.14 -0.22 10.51
C ILE A 309 -8.22 -1.35 10.97
N ILE A 310 -8.16 -2.47 10.25
CA ILE A 310 -7.31 -3.62 10.60
C ILE A 310 -5.83 -3.24 10.60
N LEU A 311 -5.36 -2.56 9.56
CA LEU A 311 -3.97 -2.11 9.50
C LEU A 311 -3.63 -1.14 10.63
N THR A 312 -4.49 -0.15 10.86
CA THR A 312 -4.29 0.82 11.96
C THR A 312 -4.26 0.11 13.32
N PHE A 313 -5.12 -0.89 13.53
CA PHE A 313 -5.13 -1.71 14.74
C PHE A 313 -3.82 -2.49 14.91
N ILE A 314 -3.30 -3.10 13.84
CA ILE A 314 -2.02 -3.85 13.87
C ILE A 314 -0.88 -2.93 14.32
N PHE A 315 -0.72 -1.75 13.71
CA PHE A 315 0.33 -0.80 14.08
C PHE A 315 0.13 -0.21 15.48
N HIS A 316 -1.11 0.05 15.88
CA HIS A 316 -1.43 0.49 17.24
C HIS A 316 -1.02 -0.59 18.25
N ARG A 317 -1.45 -1.83 18.06
CA ARG A 317 -1.13 -2.95 18.96
C ARG A 317 0.37 -3.22 19.02
N LEU A 318 1.07 -3.08 17.90
CA LEU A 318 2.52 -3.20 17.84
C LEU A 318 3.19 -2.17 18.75
N SER A 319 2.71 -0.92 18.73
CA SER A 319 3.25 0.17 19.54
C SER A 319 2.96 0.02 21.04
N GLU A 320 1.88 -0.69 21.42
CA GLU A 320 1.56 -0.98 22.80
C GLU A 320 2.37 -2.15 23.38
N CYS A 321 2.55 -3.21 22.59
CA CYS A 321 3.10 -4.48 23.09
C CYS A 321 4.62 -4.58 22.97
N ILE A 322 5.25 -3.81 22.08
CA ILE A 322 6.69 -3.91 21.81
C ILE A 322 7.44 -2.75 22.46
N ALA A 323 8.55 -3.06 23.11
CA ALA A 323 9.44 -2.06 23.73
C ALA A 323 9.94 -1.06 22.68
N ARG A 324 10.04 0.22 23.05
CA ARG A 324 10.40 1.33 22.14
C ARG A 324 11.70 1.11 21.35
N ASN A 325 12.69 0.48 21.95
CA ASN A 325 13.98 0.16 21.32
C ASN A 325 13.87 -0.91 20.22
N LEU A 326 12.84 -1.77 20.25
CA LEU A 326 12.59 -2.85 19.29
C LEU A 326 11.45 -2.49 18.28
N LEU A 327 10.71 -1.41 18.54
CA LEU A 327 9.54 -1.02 17.75
C LEU A 327 9.90 -0.80 16.26
N ASN A 328 11.03 -0.18 15.96
CA ASN A 328 11.47 0.05 14.58
C ASN A 328 11.70 -1.27 13.82
N LYS A 329 12.29 -2.27 14.48
CA LYS A 329 12.50 -3.61 13.90
C LYS A 329 11.16 -4.31 13.69
N ALA A 330 10.27 -4.26 14.67
CA ALA A 330 8.96 -4.88 14.60
C ALA A 330 8.11 -4.25 13.48
N THR A 331 8.10 -2.93 13.36
CA THR A 331 7.43 -2.20 12.27
C THR A 331 7.99 -2.61 10.91
N ALA A 332 9.31 -2.78 10.77
CA ALA A 332 9.92 -3.23 9.52
C ALA A 332 9.44 -4.64 9.10
N TYR A 333 9.30 -5.58 10.04
CA TYR A 333 8.75 -6.91 9.74
C TYR A 333 7.28 -6.85 9.29
N VAL A 334 6.45 -6.01 9.92
CA VAL A 334 5.06 -5.83 9.51
C VAL A 334 4.98 -5.19 8.11
N LEU A 335 5.80 -4.18 7.82
CA LEU A 335 5.89 -3.57 6.50
C LEU A 335 6.39 -4.55 5.42
N LEU A 336 7.33 -5.43 5.77
CA LEU A 336 7.73 -6.54 4.88
C LEU A 336 6.55 -7.46 4.58
N GLY A 337 5.75 -7.82 5.60
CA GLY A 337 4.52 -8.58 5.42
C GLY A 337 3.54 -7.89 4.47
N CYS A 338 3.31 -6.58 4.65
CA CYS A 338 2.47 -5.78 3.77
C CYS A 338 2.93 -5.85 2.30
N ASN A 339 4.21 -5.57 2.05
CA ASN A 339 4.76 -5.56 0.68
C ASN A 339 4.80 -6.96 0.06
N LEU A 340 5.09 -8.00 0.85
CA LEU A 340 4.99 -9.39 0.39
C LEU A 340 3.55 -9.75 0.02
N GLY A 341 2.56 -9.37 0.82
CA GLY A 341 1.15 -9.58 0.52
C GLY A 341 0.75 -8.98 -0.82
N SER A 342 1.18 -7.74 -1.07
CA SER A 342 0.98 -7.07 -2.35
C SER A 342 1.68 -7.78 -3.51
N ALA A 343 2.96 -8.15 -3.34
CA ALA A 343 3.77 -8.78 -4.37
C ALA A 343 3.24 -10.17 -4.78
N VAL A 344 2.72 -10.95 -3.83
CA VAL A 344 2.21 -12.30 -4.10
C VAL A 344 0.77 -12.33 -4.59
N SER A 345 0.04 -11.20 -4.56
CA SER A 345 -1.38 -11.15 -4.92
C SER A 345 -1.70 -11.75 -6.29
N PRO A 346 -0.95 -11.54 -7.41
CA PRO A 346 -1.24 -12.19 -8.69
C PRO A 346 -1.07 -13.70 -8.65
N TYR A 347 -0.13 -14.19 -7.85
CA TYR A 347 0.09 -15.63 -7.70
C TYR A 347 -1.03 -16.28 -6.90
N VAL A 348 -1.53 -15.61 -5.86
CA VAL A 348 -2.72 -16.06 -5.11
C VAL A 348 -3.94 -16.07 -6.02
N LEU A 349 -4.14 -15.02 -6.83
CA LEU A 349 -5.20 -14.97 -7.83
C LEU A 349 -5.09 -16.13 -8.83
N LYS A 350 -3.87 -16.44 -9.30
CA LYS A 350 -3.62 -17.57 -10.19
C LYS A 350 -3.94 -18.91 -9.52
N LEU A 351 -3.56 -19.09 -8.26
CA LEU A 351 -3.89 -20.31 -7.50
C LEU A 351 -5.40 -20.46 -7.30
N LEU A 352 -6.12 -19.39 -6.97
CA LEU A 352 -7.58 -19.42 -6.87
C LEU A 352 -8.26 -19.73 -8.23
N ALA A 353 -7.66 -19.23 -9.31
CA ALA A 353 -8.15 -19.50 -10.67
C ALA A 353 -7.98 -20.96 -11.10
N LEU A 354 -7.16 -21.78 -10.44
CA LEU A 354 -7.11 -23.24 -10.68
C LEU A 354 -8.41 -23.95 -10.29
N VAL A 355 -9.15 -23.40 -9.32
CA VAL A 355 -10.45 -23.93 -8.91
C VAL A 355 -11.57 -23.35 -9.78
N SER A 356 -11.60 -22.01 -9.91
CA SER A 356 -12.50 -21.27 -10.78
C SER A 356 -11.95 -19.90 -11.11
N SER A 357 -11.97 -19.53 -12.38
CA SER A 357 -11.55 -18.20 -12.86
C SER A 357 -12.62 -17.12 -12.67
N SER A 358 -13.79 -17.47 -12.11
CA SER A 358 -14.88 -16.51 -11.93
C SER A 358 -14.50 -15.42 -10.93
N PHE A 359 -14.93 -14.19 -11.23
CA PHE A 359 -14.75 -13.04 -10.34
C PHE A 359 -15.33 -13.31 -8.94
N SER A 360 -16.53 -13.87 -8.88
CA SER A 360 -17.24 -14.20 -7.64
C SER A 360 -16.47 -15.18 -6.75
N TRP A 361 -15.90 -16.24 -7.35
CA TRP A 361 -15.16 -17.27 -6.61
C TRP A 361 -13.96 -16.69 -5.85
N ILE A 362 -13.20 -15.80 -6.50
CA ILE A 362 -12.01 -15.19 -5.92
C ILE A 362 -12.36 -14.45 -4.62
N PHE A 363 -13.39 -13.61 -4.66
CA PHE A 363 -13.78 -12.83 -3.48
C PHE A 363 -14.52 -13.65 -2.44
N LEU A 364 -15.24 -14.70 -2.85
CA LEU A 364 -15.82 -15.68 -1.93
C LEU A 364 -14.73 -16.42 -1.14
N ALA A 365 -13.65 -16.84 -1.77
CA ALA A 365 -12.52 -17.48 -1.10
C ALA A 365 -11.89 -16.56 -0.04
N TYR A 366 -11.64 -15.29 -0.39
CA TYR A 366 -11.16 -14.30 0.58
C TYR A 366 -12.14 -14.03 1.72
N ALA A 367 -13.46 -14.01 1.44
CA ALA A 367 -14.49 -13.85 2.45
C ALA A 367 -14.48 -15.02 3.45
N ILE A 368 -14.37 -16.26 2.97
CA ILE A 368 -14.29 -17.47 3.81
C ILE A 368 -13.04 -17.40 4.72
N VAL A 369 -11.86 -17.10 4.17
CA VAL A 369 -10.63 -17.02 4.96
C VAL A 369 -10.73 -15.90 6.01
N SER A 370 -11.29 -14.74 5.66
CA SER A 370 -11.50 -13.61 6.60
C SER A 370 -12.46 -14.01 7.71
N PHE A 371 -13.51 -14.79 7.41
CA PHE A 371 -14.46 -15.32 8.38
C PHE A 371 -13.82 -16.34 9.33
N LEU A 372 -12.99 -17.23 8.80
CA LEU A 372 -12.25 -18.20 9.62
C LEU A 372 -11.27 -17.50 10.57
N LEU A 373 -10.58 -16.44 10.11
CA LEU A 373 -9.74 -15.60 10.95
C LEU A 373 -10.56 -14.92 12.06
N PHE A 374 -11.73 -14.36 11.73
CA PHE A 374 -12.67 -13.83 12.74
C PHE A 374 -12.99 -14.86 13.82
N LEU A 375 -13.36 -16.08 13.42
CA LEU A 375 -13.69 -17.16 14.38
C LEU A 375 -12.48 -17.50 15.26
N GLY A 376 -11.28 -17.62 14.67
CA GLY A 376 -10.04 -17.89 15.41
C GLY A 376 -9.74 -16.82 16.47
N PHE A 377 -9.85 -15.54 16.12
CA PHE A 377 -9.66 -14.45 17.08
C PHE A 377 -10.76 -14.38 18.14
N LEU A 378 -12.01 -14.70 17.79
CA LEU A 378 -13.12 -14.73 18.73
C LEU A 378 -12.93 -15.82 19.78
N LEU A 379 -12.52 -17.03 19.36
CA LEU A 379 -12.27 -18.16 20.27
C LEU A 379 -11.08 -17.87 21.19
N ASN A 380 -9.99 -17.33 20.66
CA ASN A 380 -8.81 -16.99 21.47
C ASN A 380 -9.13 -15.90 22.51
N SER A 381 -9.95 -14.91 22.16
CA SER A 381 -10.37 -13.86 23.11
C SER A 381 -11.22 -14.39 24.27
N ARG A 382 -11.93 -15.53 24.08
CA ARG A 382 -12.68 -16.19 25.14
C ARG A 382 -11.80 -17.01 26.08
N MET A 383 -10.70 -17.59 25.57
CA MET A 383 -9.75 -18.36 26.38
C MET A 383 -8.93 -17.46 27.31
N VAL A 384 -8.53 -16.28 26.83
CA VAL A 384 -7.77 -15.29 27.64
C VAL A 384 -8.62 -14.66 28.74
N LYS A 385 -9.97 -14.67 28.65
CA LYS A 385 -10.86 -14.18 29.72
C LYS A 385 -11.15 -15.24 30.79
N LYS A 386 -10.81 -16.51 30.57
CA LYS A 386 -11.01 -17.61 31.51
C LYS A 386 -9.74 -18.01 32.26
N ALA A 387 -8.58 -17.47 31.91
CA ALA A 387 -7.31 -17.57 32.65
C ALA A 387 -6.98 -16.24 33.36
#